data_e71107e3281562479628befbba498d46
#
_entry.id   e71107e3281562479628befbba498d46
#
_cell.length_a   1.000
_cell.length_b   1.000
_cell.length_c   1.000
_cell.angle_alpha   90.00
_cell.angle_beta   90.00
_cell.angle_gamma   90.00
#
_symmetry.space_group_name_H-M   'P 1'
#
loop_
_entity.id
_entity.type
_entity.pdbx_description
1 polymer ?
#
loop_
_entity_poly.entity_id
_entity_poly.type
_entity_poly.pdbx_seq_one_letter_code
_entity_poly.pdbx_strand_id
1 'polypeptide(L)'
;MDIGQDILNTTPLGPLQTSLLEHISKLISFGESLTRQRIQIFTPLLEKSQGDRHQRADMLCIERSDQGIITRQVKGNNTWHTLMENGQPLIGVEHDQRQHVFPVVDNGGRIIGGIAFTVSPSIKIEQYEQEYTLSDTMQRLMLTATDEQIQSYEPISYFDGLIIFDDSHRILYGNEAAVQLVDLLGFDRRLVGSSIYSSTLKVSAIQQVLDDRTIYTSEEIYQDMVIRQHMIPIAMGRNETRCFLVLHDCTRESKQQQELLVKNSIIKEVHHRVKNNLQTVAGLLRMEARRSSLPEVKQALQEGINRIESMALVHDIVSHYDEDYIGIRSIYDELCRLLRMSMVRQDQDVTFTYSGEDMLISSHMASYVSLIINEL
;
A
#
# COMPACT_ATOMS: atom_id res chain seq x y z
N MET A 1 18.56 14.19 -8.76
CA MET A 1 18.62 15.40 -9.58
C MET A 1 17.40 16.22 -9.21
N ASP A 2 17.54 17.49 -8.90
CA ASP A 2 16.40 18.32 -8.53
C ASP A 2 15.72 18.83 -9.82
N ILE A 3 14.58 18.22 -10.15
CA ILE A 3 13.81 18.51 -11.38
C ILE A 3 13.39 19.98 -11.40
N GLY A 4 12.99 20.54 -10.25
CA GLY A 4 12.60 21.95 -10.15
C GLY A 4 13.73 22.90 -10.51
N GLN A 5 14.95 22.58 -10.09
CA GLN A 5 16.12 23.41 -10.39
C GLN A 5 16.53 23.32 -11.87
N ASP A 6 16.39 22.14 -12.48
CA ASP A 6 16.63 21.97 -13.92
C ASP A 6 15.64 22.76 -14.78
N ILE A 7 14.35 22.72 -14.42
CA ILE A 7 13.31 23.49 -15.11
C ILE A 7 13.60 24.99 -15.01
N LEU A 8 13.87 25.51 -13.81
CA LEU A 8 14.16 26.92 -13.57
C LEU A 8 15.37 27.42 -14.37
N ASN A 9 16.40 26.61 -14.52
CA ASN A 9 17.65 26.99 -15.17
C ASN A 9 17.56 26.92 -16.72
N THR A 10 16.62 26.15 -17.25
CA THR A 10 16.60 25.86 -18.70
C THR A 10 15.37 26.41 -19.42
N THR A 11 14.33 26.81 -18.69
CA THR A 11 13.05 27.30 -19.25
C THR A 11 12.75 28.74 -18.87
N PRO A 12 11.89 29.44 -19.62
CA PRO A 12 11.46 30.81 -19.30
C PRO A 12 10.41 30.87 -18.17
N LEU A 13 10.24 29.81 -17.40
CA LEU A 13 9.20 29.69 -16.36
C LEU A 13 9.63 30.32 -15.05
N GLY A 14 8.70 30.95 -14.36
CA GLY A 14 8.88 31.42 -12.99
C GLY A 14 8.71 30.33 -11.94
N PRO A 15 9.04 30.62 -10.67
CA PRO A 15 9.03 29.62 -9.59
C PRO A 15 7.68 28.90 -9.41
N LEU A 16 6.55 29.61 -9.53
CA LEU A 16 5.21 29.03 -9.39
C LEU A 16 4.88 28.04 -10.53
N GLN A 17 5.27 28.39 -11.75
CA GLN A 17 5.05 27.55 -12.94
C GLN A 17 5.95 26.30 -12.88
N THR A 18 7.19 26.46 -12.43
CA THR A 18 8.13 25.35 -12.19
C THR A 18 7.59 24.38 -11.13
N SER A 19 7.09 24.93 -10.01
CA SER A 19 6.49 24.11 -8.94
C SER A 19 5.28 23.30 -9.44
N LEU A 20 4.47 23.85 -10.36
CA LEU A 20 3.36 23.10 -10.97
C LEU A 20 3.86 21.92 -11.80
N LEU A 21 4.87 22.13 -12.68
CA LEU A 21 5.43 21.04 -13.49
C LEU A 21 6.13 19.98 -12.62
N GLU A 22 6.83 20.39 -11.59
CA GLU A 22 7.43 19.47 -10.61
C GLU A 22 6.37 18.63 -9.89
N HIS A 23 5.29 19.27 -9.44
CA HIS A 23 4.16 18.57 -8.82
C HIS A 23 3.56 17.51 -9.75
N ILE A 24 3.26 17.88 -10.99
CA ILE A 24 2.72 16.95 -11.99
C ILE A 24 3.70 15.81 -12.25
N SER A 25 5.01 16.07 -12.27
CA SER A 25 6.03 15.07 -12.55
C SER A 25 6.08 13.94 -11.50
N LYS A 26 5.71 14.21 -10.25
CA LYS A 26 5.62 13.19 -9.19
C LYS A 26 4.62 12.08 -9.53
N LEU A 27 3.61 12.39 -10.35
CA LEU A 27 2.56 11.46 -10.76
C LEU A 27 2.86 10.67 -12.02
N ILE A 28 3.98 10.90 -12.72
CA ILE A 28 4.32 10.16 -13.95
C ILE A 28 4.34 8.66 -13.70
N SER A 29 5.07 8.20 -12.68
CA SER A 29 5.21 6.77 -12.39
C SER A 29 3.88 6.10 -12.04
N PHE A 30 3.05 6.77 -11.25
CA PHE A 30 1.71 6.31 -10.91
C PHE A 30 0.82 6.29 -12.15
N GLY A 31 0.80 7.38 -12.93
CA GLY A 31 0.00 7.50 -14.14
C GLY A 31 0.36 6.44 -15.19
N GLU A 32 1.65 6.17 -15.41
CA GLU A 32 2.11 5.11 -16.31
C GLU A 32 1.70 3.71 -15.81
N SER A 33 1.72 3.48 -14.49
CA SER A 33 1.24 2.22 -13.93
C SER A 33 -0.26 2.03 -14.10
N LEU A 34 -1.03 3.12 -13.95
CA LEU A 34 -2.48 3.12 -14.08
C LEU A 34 -2.94 2.99 -15.53
N THR A 35 -2.38 3.81 -16.43
CA THR A 35 -2.87 3.95 -17.81
C THR A 35 -2.22 2.97 -18.78
N ARG A 36 -1.05 2.42 -18.43
CA ARG A 36 -0.18 1.65 -19.35
C ARG A 36 0.30 2.45 -20.56
N GLN A 37 0.19 3.77 -20.47
CA GLN A 37 0.65 4.68 -21.49
C GLN A 37 1.92 5.36 -20.99
N ARG A 38 2.89 5.57 -21.87
CA ARG A 38 4.06 6.40 -21.52
C ARG A 38 3.63 7.84 -21.39
N ILE A 39 4.05 8.49 -20.30
CA ILE A 39 3.70 9.87 -19.99
C ILE A 39 4.94 10.75 -20.09
N GLN A 40 4.82 11.83 -20.86
CA GLN A 40 5.86 12.83 -21.04
C GLN A 40 5.27 14.22 -20.75
N ILE A 41 5.97 15.00 -19.93
CA ILE A 41 5.65 16.41 -19.72
C ILE A 41 6.68 17.21 -20.51
N PHE A 42 6.24 18.21 -21.24
CA PHE A 42 7.12 19.05 -22.04
C PHE A 42 6.84 20.53 -21.82
N THR A 43 7.89 21.35 -21.95
CA THR A 43 7.82 22.80 -21.83
C THR A 43 8.89 23.44 -22.75
N PRO A 44 8.66 24.67 -23.30
CA PRO A 44 9.63 25.33 -24.13
C PRO A 44 10.93 25.65 -23.37
N LEU A 45 12.07 25.53 -24.04
CA LEU A 45 13.36 25.99 -23.53
C LEU A 45 13.54 27.50 -23.73
N LEU A 46 14.42 28.09 -22.94
CA LEU A 46 14.92 29.44 -23.21
C LEU A 46 15.58 29.51 -24.59
N GLU A 47 15.08 30.36 -25.48
CA GLU A 47 15.72 30.59 -26.79
C GLU A 47 17.17 31.03 -26.60
N LYS A 48 18.11 30.21 -27.03
CA LYS A 48 19.48 30.68 -27.28
C LYS A 48 19.43 31.55 -28.52
N SER A 49 19.55 32.85 -28.33
CA SER A 49 19.57 33.85 -29.40
C SER A 49 20.66 33.51 -30.42
N GLN A 50 20.29 32.86 -31.52
CA GLN A 50 20.97 32.94 -32.82
C GLN A 50 20.09 32.31 -33.93
N GLY A 51 19.48 33.17 -34.73
CA GLY A 51 19.26 33.16 -36.15
C GLY A 51 18.95 31.84 -36.88
N ASP A 52 17.75 31.28 -36.70
CA ASP A 52 17.06 30.63 -37.84
C ASP A 52 15.58 30.45 -37.47
N ARG A 53 14.70 31.27 -38.04
CA ARG A 53 13.25 31.25 -37.77
C ARG A 53 12.51 30.02 -38.29
N HIS A 54 13.22 29.02 -38.79
CA HIS A 54 12.66 27.77 -39.32
C HIS A 54 13.10 26.49 -38.57
N GLN A 55 13.92 26.60 -37.53
CA GLN A 55 14.20 25.43 -36.69
C GLN A 55 13.14 25.32 -35.59
N ARG A 56 12.57 24.10 -35.45
CA ARG A 56 11.63 23.75 -34.36
C ARG A 56 12.29 24.08 -33.02
N ALA A 57 11.60 24.86 -32.20
CA ALA A 57 12.09 25.18 -30.85
C ALA A 57 12.38 23.89 -30.06
N ASP A 58 13.52 23.88 -29.40
CA ASP A 58 13.86 22.78 -28.47
C ASP A 58 12.96 22.84 -27.23
N MET A 59 12.61 21.69 -26.70
CA MET A 59 11.77 21.55 -25.53
C MET A 59 12.47 20.77 -24.43
N LEU A 60 12.18 21.10 -23.19
CA LEU A 60 12.51 20.28 -22.05
C LEU A 60 11.43 19.21 -21.92
N CYS A 61 11.84 17.94 -21.91
CA CYS A 61 10.96 16.80 -21.68
C CYS A 61 11.27 16.19 -20.31
N ILE A 62 10.24 15.95 -19.53
CA ILE A 62 10.29 15.28 -18.23
C ILE A 62 9.59 13.93 -18.41
N GLU A 63 10.28 12.84 -18.13
CA GLU A 63 9.77 11.49 -18.34
C GLU A 63 10.41 10.50 -17.39
N ARG A 64 9.83 9.30 -17.30
CA ARG A 64 10.39 8.20 -16.52
C ARG A 64 11.52 7.50 -17.27
N SER A 65 12.56 7.14 -16.52
CA SER A 65 13.66 6.28 -16.94
C SER A 65 13.92 5.18 -15.90
N ASP A 66 14.87 4.30 -16.18
CA ASP A 66 15.31 3.26 -15.22
C ASP A 66 15.90 3.86 -13.92
N GLN A 67 16.35 5.11 -13.97
CA GLN A 67 16.93 5.85 -12.83
C GLN A 67 15.90 6.73 -12.09
N GLY A 68 14.62 6.64 -12.45
CA GLY A 68 13.54 7.51 -11.93
C GLY A 68 13.08 8.54 -12.96
N ILE A 69 12.52 9.65 -12.46
CA ILE A 69 12.08 10.76 -13.32
C ILE A 69 13.30 11.61 -13.73
N ILE A 70 13.45 11.84 -15.00
CA ILE A 70 14.56 12.61 -15.58
C ILE A 70 14.06 13.76 -16.45
N THR A 71 14.91 14.73 -16.65
CA THR A 71 14.75 15.81 -17.62
C THR A 71 15.72 15.64 -18.78
N ARG A 72 15.28 15.92 -20.00
CA ARG A 72 16.17 15.96 -21.17
C ARG A 72 15.71 17.00 -22.19
N GLN A 73 16.66 17.60 -22.89
CA GLN A 73 16.36 18.50 -24.00
C GLN A 73 16.09 17.68 -25.26
N VAL A 74 14.97 17.96 -25.91
CA VAL A 74 14.54 17.24 -27.12
C VAL A 74 14.06 18.25 -28.17
N LYS A 75 14.11 17.86 -29.44
CA LYS A 75 13.40 18.61 -30.47
C LYS A 75 11.90 18.38 -30.31
N GLY A 76 11.14 19.44 -30.15
CA GLY A 76 9.69 19.38 -30.09
C GLY A 76 9.11 18.78 -31.38
N ASN A 77 8.10 17.92 -31.23
CA ASN A 77 7.36 17.39 -32.37
C ASN A 77 6.26 18.33 -32.85
N ASN A 78 5.69 18.08 -34.02
CA ASN A 78 4.65 18.95 -34.59
C ASN A 78 3.43 19.09 -33.68
N THR A 79 3.02 17.98 -33.03
CA THR A 79 1.86 17.95 -32.14
C THR A 79 2.07 18.82 -30.91
N TRP A 80 3.27 18.78 -30.31
CA TRP A 80 3.61 19.60 -29.16
C TRP A 80 3.63 21.10 -29.50
N HIS A 81 4.22 21.48 -30.67
CA HIS A 81 4.20 22.87 -31.15
C HIS A 81 2.77 23.36 -31.40
N THR A 82 1.96 22.55 -32.07
CA THR A 82 0.55 22.90 -32.34
C THR A 82 -0.23 23.09 -31.05
N LEU A 83 0.04 22.27 -30.00
CA LEU A 83 -0.58 22.43 -28.68
C LEU A 83 -0.20 23.79 -28.06
N MET A 84 1.10 24.13 -28.11
CA MET A 84 1.60 25.38 -27.52
C MET A 84 1.02 26.63 -28.22
N GLU A 85 0.70 26.51 -29.52
CA GLU A 85 0.08 27.59 -30.28
C GLU A 85 -1.44 27.70 -30.04
N ASN A 86 -2.14 26.57 -30.05
CA ASN A 86 -3.61 26.54 -30.05
C ASN A 86 -4.22 26.41 -28.66
N GLY A 87 -3.49 25.83 -27.71
CA GLY A 87 -3.95 25.62 -26.32
C GLY A 87 -5.10 24.65 -26.16
N GLN A 88 -5.37 23.83 -27.16
CA GLN A 88 -6.46 22.84 -27.13
C GLN A 88 -5.88 21.42 -27.11
N PRO A 89 -6.53 20.48 -26.43
CA PRO A 89 -6.15 19.07 -26.49
C PRO A 89 -6.09 18.56 -27.92
N LEU A 90 -5.08 17.76 -28.24
CA LEU A 90 -4.82 17.27 -29.59
C LEU A 90 -4.56 15.77 -29.58
N ILE A 91 -4.92 15.13 -30.70
CA ILE A 91 -4.48 13.77 -31.01
C ILE A 91 -3.46 13.87 -32.14
N GLY A 92 -2.23 13.48 -31.87
CA GLY A 92 -1.14 13.47 -32.84
C GLY A 92 -0.64 12.06 -33.14
N VAL A 93 0.14 11.94 -34.21
CA VAL A 93 0.87 10.72 -34.55
C VAL A 93 2.34 11.08 -34.72
N GLU A 94 3.21 10.42 -33.97
CA GLU A 94 4.66 10.59 -34.10
C GLU A 94 5.34 9.23 -34.07
N HIS A 95 6.24 8.99 -35.07
CA HIS A 95 6.94 7.69 -35.22
C HIS A 95 5.99 6.49 -35.17
N ASP A 96 4.86 6.56 -35.89
CA ASP A 96 3.79 5.55 -35.90
C ASP A 96 3.10 5.30 -34.53
N GLN A 97 3.37 6.14 -33.54
CA GLN A 97 2.69 6.10 -32.24
C GLN A 97 1.72 7.26 -32.12
N ARG A 98 0.54 6.95 -31.62
CA ARG A 98 -0.45 7.99 -31.30
C ARG A 98 -0.14 8.61 -29.96
N GLN A 99 -0.36 9.92 -29.88
CA GLN A 99 -0.25 10.69 -28.65
C GLN A 99 -1.52 11.47 -28.39
N HIS A 100 -2.05 11.37 -27.17
CA HIS A 100 -3.04 12.30 -26.65
C HIS A 100 -2.27 13.38 -25.89
N VAL A 101 -2.43 14.62 -26.30
CA VAL A 101 -1.64 15.74 -25.76
C VAL A 101 -2.57 16.80 -25.18
N PHE A 102 -2.32 17.15 -23.93
CA PHE A 102 -3.14 18.10 -23.17
C PHE A 102 -2.30 19.29 -22.72
N PRO A 103 -2.86 20.52 -22.75
CA PRO A 103 -2.14 21.71 -22.30
C PRO A 103 -2.01 21.74 -20.77
N VAL A 104 -0.87 22.22 -20.29
CA VAL A 104 -0.68 22.65 -18.91
C VAL A 104 -0.73 24.15 -18.87
N VAL A 105 -1.72 24.67 -18.12
CA VAL A 105 -2.02 26.10 -18.06
C VAL A 105 -1.78 26.60 -16.63
N ASP A 106 -1.15 27.75 -16.49
CA ASP A 106 -0.95 28.37 -15.19
C ASP A 106 -2.23 29.10 -14.69
N ASN A 107 -2.19 29.59 -13.46
CA ASN A 107 -3.32 30.31 -12.85
C ASN A 107 -3.72 31.59 -13.61
N GLY A 108 -2.87 32.10 -14.47
CA GLY A 108 -3.13 33.25 -15.34
C GLY A 108 -3.72 32.91 -16.70
N GLY A 109 -3.94 31.61 -16.99
CA GLY A 109 -4.45 31.14 -18.29
C GLY A 109 -3.37 31.04 -19.37
N ARG A 110 -2.08 31.16 -19.04
CA ARG A 110 -0.97 31.00 -19.98
C ARG A 110 -0.58 29.51 -20.08
N ILE A 111 -0.37 29.04 -21.31
CA ILE A 111 0.15 27.70 -21.58
C ILE A 111 1.63 27.67 -21.24
N ILE A 112 2.01 26.84 -20.31
CA ILE A 112 3.40 26.69 -19.83
C ILE A 112 4.06 25.41 -20.34
N GLY A 113 3.28 24.48 -20.87
CA GLY A 113 3.75 23.18 -21.35
C GLY A 113 2.59 22.28 -21.73
N GLY A 114 2.86 21.00 -21.83
CA GLY A 114 1.85 19.97 -22.08
C GLY A 114 2.20 18.62 -21.48
N ILE A 115 1.19 17.76 -21.40
CA ILE A 115 1.30 16.36 -21.01
C ILE A 115 0.94 15.52 -22.22
N ALA A 116 1.82 14.62 -22.63
CA ALA A 116 1.62 13.70 -23.73
C ALA A 116 1.51 12.26 -23.21
N PHE A 117 0.46 11.58 -23.61
CA PHE A 117 0.22 10.15 -23.36
C PHE A 117 0.44 9.40 -24.66
N THR A 118 1.42 8.50 -24.69
CA THR A 118 1.69 7.67 -25.85
C THR A 118 0.87 6.39 -25.80
N VAL A 119 -0.05 6.26 -26.74
CA VAL A 119 -0.99 5.15 -26.83
C VAL A 119 -0.38 4.01 -27.63
N SER A 120 -0.60 2.77 -27.20
CA SER A 120 -0.09 1.58 -27.91
C SER A 120 -0.61 1.52 -29.35
N PRO A 121 0.23 1.21 -30.34
CA PRO A 121 -0.18 1.12 -31.74
C PRO A 121 -1.14 -0.07 -32.01
N SER A 122 -1.24 -1.04 -31.12
CA SER A 122 -2.08 -2.23 -31.25
C SER A 122 -3.55 -2.03 -30.91
N ILE A 123 -3.95 -0.80 -30.51
CA ILE A 123 -5.32 -0.50 -30.09
C ILE A 123 -6.26 -0.44 -31.30
N LYS A 124 -7.39 -1.15 -31.19
CA LYS A 124 -8.44 -1.16 -32.22
C LYS A 124 -9.16 0.21 -32.30
N ILE A 125 -9.65 0.55 -33.48
CA ILE A 125 -10.34 1.83 -33.73
C ILE A 125 -11.51 2.06 -32.75
N GLU A 126 -12.22 1.01 -32.39
CA GLU A 126 -13.35 1.04 -31.46
C GLU A 126 -12.98 1.40 -30.02
N GLN A 127 -11.71 1.30 -29.65
CA GLN A 127 -11.19 1.58 -28.32
C GLN A 127 -10.61 3.00 -28.18
N TYR A 128 -10.53 3.78 -29.26
CA TYR A 128 -9.88 5.09 -29.23
C TYR A 128 -10.55 6.09 -28.30
N GLU A 129 -11.88 6.11 -28.25
CA GLU A 129 -12.62 6.99 -27.34
C GLU A 129 -12.36 6.61 -25.87
N GLN A 130 -12.22 5.32 -25.59
CA GLN A 130 -11.92 4.82 -24.26
C GLN A 130 -10.51 5.22 -23.83
N GLU A 131 -9.52 5.05 -24.72
CA GLU A 131 -8.13 5.46 -24.46
C GLU A 131 -7.99 6.98 -24.29
N TYR A 132 -8.73 7.75 -25.06
CA TYR A 132 -8.80 9.20 -24.87
C TYR A 132 -9.40 9.55 -23.51
N THR A 133 -10.50 8.90 -23.12
CA THR A 133 -11.14 9.08 -21.81
C THR A 133 -10.17 8.75 -20.66
N LEU A 134 -9.38 7.68 -20.80
CA LEU A 134 -8.35 7.30 -19.85
C LEU A 134 -7.28 8.38 -19.70
N SER A 135 -6.72 8.85 -20.83
CA SER A 135 -5.70 9.90 -20.85
C SER A 135 -6.22 11.24 -20.30
N ASP A 136 -7.45 11.63 -20.68
CA ASP A 136 -8.12 12.86 -20.23
C ASP A 136 -8.38 12.84 -18.72
N THR A 137 -8.85 11.69 -18.21
CA THR A 137 -9.11 11.53 -16.77
C THR A 137 -7.80 11.53 -15.96
N MET A 138 -6.75 10.86 -16.48
CA MET A 138 -5.44 10.83 -15.82
C MET A 138 -4.76 12.21 -15.83
N GLN A 139 -4.80 12.92 -16.95
CA GLN A 139 -4.28 14.29 -17.03
C GLN A 139 -4.95 15.19 -16.00
N ARG A 140 -6.26 15.06 -15.83
CA ARG A 140 -7.00 15.83 -14.84
C ARG A 140 -6.59 15.49 -13.42
N LEU A 141 -6.39 14.21 -13.10
CA LEU A 141 -5.84 13.77 -11.83
C LEU A 141 -4.47 14.40 -11.56
N MET A 142 -3.56 14.35 -12.54
CA MET A 142 -2.21 14.94 -12.42
C MET A 142 -2.23 16.44 -12.11
N LEU A 143 -3.23 17.17 -12.59
CA LEU A 143 -3.37 18.60 -12.35
C LEU A 143 -4.07 18.95 -11.02
N THR A 144 -4.86 18.05 -10.46
CA THR A 144 -5.73 18.34 -9.31
C THR A 144 -5.40 17.58 -8.04
N ALA A 145 -4.57 16.55 -8.10
CA ALA A 145 -4.17 15.77 -6.93
C ALA A 145 -3.39 16.64 -5.93
N THR A 146 -3.64 16.48 -4.65
CA THR A 146 -2.88 17.11 -3.57
C THR A 146 -1.65 16.29 -3.21
N ASP A 147 -0.64 16.90 -2.56
CA ASP A 147 0.55 16.17 -2.12
C ASP A 147 0.21 15.03 -1.14
N GLU A 148 -0.82 15.18 -0.31
CA GLU A 148 -1.32 14.13 0.58
C GLU A 148 -1.91 12.96 -0.20
N GLN A 149 -2.69 13.24 -1.24
CA GLN A 149 -3.25 12.22 -2.12
C GLN A 149 -2.14 11.48 -2.89
N ILE A 150 -1.14 12.19 -3.40
CA ILE A 150 -0.01 11.58 -4.10
C ILE A 150 0.71 10.54 -3.24
N GLN A 151 0.90 10.82 -1.94
CA GLN A 151 1.52 9.89 -1.00
C GLN A 151 0.67 8.66 -0.70
N SER A 152 -0.65 8.74 -0.89
CA SER A 152 -1.57 7.63 -0.64
C SER A 152 -1.76 6.72 -1.86
N TYR A 153 -1.27 7.08 -3.05
CA TYR A 153 -1.42 6.26 -4.25
C TYR A 153 -0.45 5.07 -4.24
N GLU A 154 -1.03 3.88 -4.19
CA GLU A 154 -0.27 2.63 -4.29
C GLU A 154 0.06 2.29 -5.75
N PRO A 155 1.21 1.66 -6.01
CA PRO A 155 1.54 1.17 -7.36
C PRO A 155 0.50 0.16 -7.85
N ILE A 156 0.04 0.34 -9.08
CA ILE A 156 -0.97 -0.52 -9.69
C ILE A 156 -0.28 -1.64 -10.48
N SER A 157 -0.67 -2.89 -10.18
CA SER A 157 -0.17 -4.08 -10.85
C SER A 157 -0.72 -4.22 -12.26
N TYR A 158 0.00 -4.93 -13.14
CA TYR A 158 -0.49 -5.26 -14.48
C TYR A 158 -1.79 -6.06 -14.46
N PHE A 159 -2.02 -6.83 -13.42
CA PHE A 159 -3.19 -7.70 -13.27
C PHE A 159 -4.39 -7.00 -12.64
N ASP A 160 -4.23 -5.75 -12.21
CA ASP A 160 -5.33 -5.02 -11.59
C ASP A 160 -6.36 -4.58 -12.63
N GLY A 161 -7.63 -4.76 -12.28
CA GLY A 161 -8.73 -4.22 -13.05
C GLY A 161 -8.83 -2.71 -12.86
N LEU A 162 -9.01 -1.98 -13.97
CA LEU A 162 -9.24 -0.54 -13.94
C LEU A 162 -10.55 -0.23 -14.64
N ILE A 163 -11.43 0.47 -13.96
CA ILE A 163 -12.70 1.00 -14.49
C ILE A 163 -12.72 2.51 -14.28
N ILE A 164 -13.26 3.25 -15.25
CA ILE A 164 -13.63 4.65 -15.09
C ILE A 164 -15.15 4.74 -15.23
N PHE A 165 -15.81 5.40 -14.29
CA PHE A 165 -17.22 5.73 -14.38
C PHE A 165 -17.45 7.20 -14.03
N ASP A 166 -18.59 7.75 -14.50
CA ASP A 166 -18.97 9.14 -14.29
C ASP A 166 -20.00 9.29 -13.15
N ASP A 167 -20.42 10.52 -12.88
CA ASP A 167 -21.41 10.89 -11.86
C ASP A 167 -22.83 10.38 -12.20
N SER A 168 -23.09 10.00 -13.45
CA SER A 168 -24.30 9.28 -13.86
C SER A 168 -24.16 7.76 -13.64
N HIS A 169 -23.08 7.30 -13.04
CA HIS A 169 -22.74 5.90 -12.75
C HIS A 169 -22.50 5.04 -14.00
N ARG A 170 -22.28 5.67 -15.16
CA ARG A 170 -22.00 5.00 -16.41
C ARG A 170 -20.50 4.68 -16.53
N ILE A 171 -20.19 3.45 -16.90
CA ILE A 171 -18.82 3.00 -17.15
C ILE A 171 -18.34 3.56 -18.49
N LEU A 172 -17.28 4.37 -18.45
CA LEU A 172 -16.66 5.00 -19.62
C LEU A 172 -15.46 4.21 -20.14
N TYR A 173 -14.76 3.52 -19.27
CA TYR A 173 -13.56 2.76 -19.57
C TYR A 173 -13.47 1.50 -18.70
N GLY A 174 -12.90 0.44 -19.25
CA GLY A 174 -12.53 -0.76 -18.53
C GLY A 174 -11.37 -1.45 -19.23
N ASN A 175 -10.26 -1.70 -18.50
CA ASN A 175 -9.15 -2.45 -19.05
C ASN A 175 -9.47 -3.94 -19.17
N GLU A 176 -8.61 -4.69 -19.85
CA GLU A 176 -8.82 -6.12 -20.08
C GLU A 176 -8.93 -6.93 -18.77
N ALA A 177 -8.12 -6.59 -17.76
CA ALA A 177 -8.18 -7.25 -16.44
C ALA A 177 -9.52 -7.01 -15.74
N ALA A 178 -10.08 -5.79 -15.81
CA ALA A 178 -11.41 -5.49 -15.28
C ALA A 178 -12.51 -6.28 -16.00
N VAL A 179 -12.43 -6.37 -17.32
CA VAL A 179 -13.41 -7.16 -18.11
C VAL A 179 -13.35 -8.63 -17.71
N GLN A 180 -12.14 -9.21 -17.66
CA GLN A 180 -11.96 -10.62 -17.26
C GLN A 180 -12.45 -10.88 -15.83
N LEU A 181 -12.18 -9.98 -14.90
CA LEU A 181 -12.62 -10.10 -13.51
C LEU A 181 -14.15 -10.08 -13.42
N VAL A 182 -14.78 -9.14 -14.10
CA VAL A 182 -16.25 -8.99 -14.08
C VAL A 182 -16.95 -10.16 -14.78
N ASP A 183 -16.37 -10.70 -15.86
CA ASP A 183 -16.81 -11.91 -16.52
C ASP A 183 -16.74 -13.14 -15.59
N LEU A 184 -15.64 -13.30 -14.85
CA LEU A 184 -15.49 -14.34 -13.81
C LEU A 184 -16.56 -14.24 -12.71
N LEU A 185 -17.02 -13.03 -12.41
CA LEU A 185 -18.11 -12.78 -11.46
C LEU A 185 -19.50 -13.01 -12.05
N GLY A 186 -19.60 -13.43 -13.34
CA GLY A 186 -20.84 -13.79 -13.99
C GLY A 186 -21.56 -12.65 -14.72
N PHE A 187 -20.87 -11.58 -15.06
CA PHE A 187 -21.40 -10.49 -15.87
C PHE A 187 -21.15 -10.78 -17.36
N ASP A 188 -22.19 -11.10 -18.10
CA ASP A 188 -22.14 -11.54 -19.50
C ASP A 188 -22.43 -10.42 -20.53
N ARG A 189 -22.43 -9.15 -20.10
CA ARG A 189 -22.73 -7.99 -20.93
C ARG A 189 -21.48 -7.15 -21.18
N ARG A 190 -21.57 -6.26 -22.18
CA ARG A 190 -20.51 -5.29 -22.43
C ARG A 190 -20.34 -4.36 -21.22
N LEU A 191 -19.17 -4.35 -20.60
CA LEU A 191 -18.86 -3.56 -19.40
C LEU A 191 -18.98 -2.06 -19.68
N VAL A 192 -18.27 -1.56 -20.70
CA VAL A 192 -18.28 -0.14 -21.08
C VAL A 192 -19.63 0.25 -21.66
N GLY A 193 -20.19 1.34 -21.14
CA GLY A 193 -21.50 1.86 -21.47
C GLY A 193 -22.63 1.35 -20.56
N SER A 194 -22.37 0.34 -19.71
CA SER A 194 -23.32 -0.13 -18.68
C SER A 194 -23.21 0.75 -17.42
N SER A 195 -24.18 0.61 -16.51
CA SER A 195 -24.08 1.23 -15.18
C SER A 195 -23.21 0.39 -14.26
N ILE A 196 -22.39 1.04 -13.42
CA ILE A 196 -21.58 0.35 -12.40
C ILE A 196 -22.43 -0.48 -11.45
N TYR A 197 -23.67 -0.07 -11.16
CA TYR A 197 -24.62 -0.83 -10.34
C TYR A 197 -25.21 -2.06 -11.05
N SER A 198 -25.19 -2.11 -12.37
CA SER A 198 -25.63 -3.28 -13.13
C SER A 198 -24.52 -4.31 -13.29
N SER A 199 -23.27 -3.95 -13.03
CA SER A 199 -22.17 -4.89 -12.93
C SER A 199 -22.36 -5.80 -11.70
N THR A 200 -21.80 -6.97 -11.72
CA THR A 200 -21.82 -7.89 -10.56
C THR A 200 -20.95 -7.41 -9.41
N LEU A 201 -20.25 -6.29 -9.58
CA LEU A 201 -19.42 -5.69 -8.57
C LEU A 201 -20.29 -5.09 -7.44
N LYS A 202 -20.00 -5.49 -6.22
CA LYS A 202 -20.55 -4.86 -5.01
C LYS A 202 -19.70 -3.64 -4.68
N VAL A 203 -20.02 -2.51 -5.30
CA VAL A 203 -19.30 -1.26 -5.03
C VAL A 203 -20.09 -0.47 -3.99
N SER A 204 -19.55 -0.41 -2.78
CA SER A 204 -20.15 0.36 -1.67
C SER A 204 -19.73 1.83 -1.74
N ALA A 205 -20.53 2.72 -1.16
CA ALA A 205 -20.23 4.14 -0.97
C ALA A 205 -19.99 4.98 -2.24
N ILE A 206 -20.41 4.52 -3.45
CA ILE A 206 -20.19 5.26 -4.71
C ILE A 206 -20.69 6.70 -4.60
N GLN A 207 -21.95 6.90 -4.15
CA GLN A 207 -22.54 8.24 -4.07
C GLN A 207 -21.74 9.14 -3.12
N GLN A 208 -21.35 8.60 -1.96
CA GLN A 208 -20.55 9.34 -1.00
C GLN A 208 -19.18 9.74 -1.57
N VAL A 209 -18.52 8.82 -2.28
CA VAL A 209 -17.21 9.10 -2.93
C VAL A 209 -17.32 10.20 -3.97
N LEU A 210 -18.38 10.19 -4.78
CA LEU A 210 -18.61 11.20 -5.80
C LEU A 210 -18.95 12.57 -5.19
N ASP A 211 -19.75 12.60 -4.13
CA ASP A 211 -20.19 13.83 -3.47
C ASP A 211 -19.08 14.47 -2.62
N ASP A 212 -18.42 13.67 -1.77
CA ASP A 212 -17.36 14.13 -0.85
C ASP A 212 -16.01 14.29 -1.54
N ARG A 213 -15.82 13.67 -2.72
CA ARG A 213 -14.57 13.63 -3.49
C ARG A 213 -13.38 13.13 -2.66
N THR A 214 -13.65 12.13 -1.82
CA THR A 214 -12.63 11.48 -0.98
C THR A 214 -12.27 10.10 -1.53
N ILE A 215 -11.00 9.74 -1.39
CA ILE A 215 -10.53 8.39 -1.75
C ILE A 215 -11.17 7.38 -0.80
N TYR A 216 -11.64 6.27 -1.34
CA TYR A 216 -12.29 5.22 -0.56
C TYR A 216 -11.72 3.85 -0.94
N THR A 217 -11.42 3.04 0.08
CA THR A 217 -10.92 1.67 -0.10
C THR A 217 -11.81 0.71 0.67
N SER A 218 -12.22 -0.38 0.02
CA SER A 218 -12.95 -1.47 0.66
C SER A 218 -12.47 -2.82 0.15
N GLU A 219 -12.73 -3.87 0.92
CA GLU A 219 -12.53 -5.26 0.49
C GLU A 219 -13.89 -5.95 0.44
N GLU A 220 -14.16 -6.58 -0.68
CA GLU A 220 -15.41 -7.30 -0.92
C GLU A 220 -15.15 -8.77 -1.22
N ILE A 221 -15.97 -9.63 -0.62
CA ILE A 221 -15.85 -11.08 -0.79
C ILE A 221 -16.86 -11.56 -1.85
N TYR A 222 -16.34 -12.21 -2.88
CA TYR A 222 -17.09 -12.83 -3.97
C TYR A 222 -16.82 -14.33 -3.99
N GLN A 223 -17.70 -15.13 -3.37
CA GLN A 223 -17.48 -16.58 -3.22
C GLN A 223 -16.10 -16.88 -2.60
N ASP A 224 -15.14 -17.33 -3.39
CA ASP A 224 -13.78 -17.68 -2.97
C ASP A 224 -12.73 -16.60 -3.24
N MET A 225 -13.13 -15.46 -3.82
CA MET A 225 -12.26 -14.35 -4.15
C MET A 225 -12.45 -13.18 -3.19
N VAL A 226 -11.35 -12.52 -2.85
CA VAL A 226 -11.33 -11.27 -2.09
C VAL A 226 -10.79 -10.18 -3.00
N ILE A 227 -11.62 -9.17 -3.29
CA ILE A 227 -11.26 -8.08 -4.19
C ILE A 227 -11.20 -6.79 -3.39
N ARG A 228 -10.01 -6.17 -3.37
CA ARG A 228 -9.84 -4.82 -2.84
C ARG A 228 -10.22 -3.83 -3.93
N GLN A 229 -11.12 -2.93 -3.57
CA GLN A 229 -11.62 -1.87 -4.43
C GLN A 229 -11.07 -0.54 -3.92
N HIS A 230 -10.41 0.21 -4.81
CA HIS A 230 -9.86 1.51 -4.49
C HIS A 230 -10.46 2.55 -5.45
N MET A 231 -11.24 3.48 -4.90
CA MET A 231 -11.93 4.52 -5.66
C MET A 231 -11.23 5.85 -5.50
N ILE A 232 -10.86 6.46 -6.64
CA ILE A 232 -10.19 7.76 -6.72
C ILE A 232 -11.09 8.72 -7.51
N PRO A 233 -11.83 9.61 -6.82
CA PRO A 233 -12.69 10.58 -7.50
C PRO A 233 -11.87 11.73 -8.06
N ILE A 234 -12.26 12.21 -9.26
CA ILE A 234 -11.58 13.27 -10.01
C ILE A 234 -12.60 14.28 -10.49
N ALA A 235 -12.41 15.54 -10.08
CA ALA A 235 -13.23 16.65 -10.56
C ALA A 235 -12.85 17.00 -11.99
N MET A 236 -13.72 16.73 -12.96
CA MET A 236 -13.54 17.08 -14.36
C MET A 236 -13.91 18.53 -14.65
N GLY A 237 -14.83 19.08 -13.86
CA GLY A 237 -15.32 20.44 -13.97
C GLY A 237 -16.07 20.86 -12.71
N ARG A 238 -16.91 21.92 -12.81
CA ARG A 238 -17.67 22.41 -11.63
C ARG A 238 -18.66 21.39 -11.10
N ASN A 239 -19.33 20.62 -11.98
CA ASN A 239 -20.39 19.68 -11.62
C ASN A 239 -20.17 18.28 -12.23
N GLU A 240 -19.01 17.98 -12.78
CA GLU A 240 -18.69 16.71 -13.37
C GLU A 240 -17.60 16.03 -12.55
N THR A 241 -17.84 14.80 -12.13
CA THR A 241 -16.88 13.96 -11.42
C THR A 241 -16.75 12.63 -12.14
N ARG A 242 -15.53 12.18 -12.34
CA ARG A 242 -15.23 10.80 -12.73
C ARG A 242 -14.53 10.10 -11.60
N CYS A 243 -14.62 8.79 -11.57
CA CYS A 243 -13.94 7.98 -10.58
C CYS A 243 -13.10 6.89 -11.26
N PHE A 244 -11.83 6.79 -10.88
CA PHE A 244 -11.07 5.56 -11.10
C PHE A 244 -11.48 4.54 -10.04
N LEU A 245 -11.86 3.37 -10.46
CA LEU A 245 -12.05 2.19 -9.62
C LEU A 245 -10.98 1.16 -9.98
N VAL A 246 -10.06 0.96 -9.08
CA VAL A 246 -9.01 -0.06 -9.19
C VAL A 246 -9.48 -1.31 -8.44
N LEU A 247 -9.41 -2.46 -9.10
CA LEU A 247 -9.81 -3.76 -8.59
C LEU A 247 -8.58 -4.65 -8.45
N HIS A 248 -8.20 -4.95 -7.23
CA HIS A 248 -7.06 -5.81 -6.93
C HIS A 248 -7.53 -7.14 -6.34
N ASP A 249 -7.15 -8.26 -6.96
CA ASP A 249 -7.40 -9.59 -6.40
C ASP A 249 -6.37 -9.89 -5.30
N CYS A 250 -6.79 -9.76 -4.05
CA CYS A 250 -6.00 -10.06 -2.87
C CYS A 250 -6.38 -11.40 -2.21
N THR A 251 -6.99 -12.32 -2.97
CA THR A 251 -7.44 -13.62 -2.46
C THR A 251 -6.31 -14.43 -1.85
N ARG A 252 -5.15 -14.46 -2.49
CA ARG A 252 -3.99 -15.22 -2.02
C ARG A 252 -3.43 -14.64 -0.73
N GLU A 253 -3.26 -13.33 -0.69
CA GLU A 253 -2.77 -12.59 0.48
C GLU A 253 -3.71 -12.77 1.67
N SER A 254 -5.01 -12.62 1.46
CA SER A 254 -6.05 -12.81 2.47
C SER A 254 -6.06 -14.24 3.02
N LYS A 255 -5.96 -15.27 2.16
CA LYS A 255 -5.87 -16.66 2.58
C LYS A 255 -4.62 -16.94 3.40
N GLN A 256 -3.46 -16.43 2.96
CA GLN A 256 -2.19 -16.57 3.71
C GLN A 256 -2.27 -15.91 5.08
N GLN A 257 -2.83 -14.71 5.17
CA GLN A 257 -3.01 -14.01 6.42
C GLN A 257 -3.96 -14.78 7.37
N GLN A 258 -5.05 -15.33 6.84
CA GLN A 258 -5.98 -16.14 7.60
C GLN A 258 -5.31 -17.44 8.12
N GLU A 259 -4.51 -18.11 7.27
CA GLU A 259 -3.74 -19.29 7.70
C GLU A 259 -2.75 -18.97 8.83
N LEU A 260 -2.08 -17.81 8.76
CA LEU A 260 -1.17 -17.35 9.82
C LEU A 260 -1.93 -17.09 11.13
N LEU A 261 -3.09 -16.43 11.06
CA LEU A 261 -3.94 -16.19 12.24
C LEU A 261 -4.40 -17.52 12.88
N VAL A 262 -4.81 -18.50 12.06
CA VAL A 262 -5.20 -19.82 12.56
C VAL A 262 -4.01 -20.53 13.19
N LYS A 263 -2.82 -20.53 12.56
CA LYS A 263 -1.61 -21.11 13.13
C LYS A 263 -1.26 -20.48 14.47
N ASN A 264 -1.28 -19.16 14.58
CA ASN A 264 -1.01 -18.46 15.83
C ASN A 264 -2.03 -18.81 16.93
N SER A 265 -3.32 -18.91 16.56
CA SER A 265 -4.36 -19.35 17.49
C SER A 265 -4.13 -20.77 18.01
N ILE A 266 -3.72 -21.70 17.14
CA ILE A 266 -3.39 -23.09 17.53
C ILE A 266 -2.18 -23.10 18.46
N ILE A 267 -1.13 -22.33 18.17
CA ILE A 267 0.07 -22.25 19.03
C ILE A 267 -0.32 -21.76 20.42
N LYS A 268 -1.13 -20.70 20.54
CA LYS A 268 -1.64 -20.20 21.82
C LYS A 268 -2.42 -21.27 22.58
N GLU A 269 -3.31 -21.99 21.92
CA GLU A 269 -4.08 -23.07 22.53
C GLU A 269 -3.17 -24.20 23.03
N VAL A 270 -2.13 -24.57 22.27
CA VAL A 270 -1.15 -25.58 22.71
C VAL A 270 -0.43 -25.14 23.98
N HIS A 271 0.06 -23.89 24.05
CA HIS A 271 0.70 -23.35 25.24
C HIS A 271 -0.23 -23.35 26.45
N HIS A 272 -1.49 -22.95 26.30
CA HIS A 272 -2.49 -23.00 27.37
C HIS A 272 -2.74 -24.44 27.85
N ARG A 273 -2.82 -25.41 26.96
CA ARG A 273 -3.00 -26.83 27.31
C ARG A 273 -1.78 -27.39 28.02
N VAL A 274 -0.57 -27.08 27.57
CA VAL A 274 0.67 -27.49 28.23
C VAL A 274 0.72 -26.92 29.66
N LYS A 275 0.43 -25.62 29.85
CA LYS A 275 0.32 -25.00 31.16
C LYS A 275 -0.67 -25.75 32.06
N ASN A 276 -1.89 -26.03 31.59
CA ASN A 276 -2.92 -26.72 32.37
C ASN A 276 -2.48 -28.15 32.76
N ASN A 277 -1.83 -28.86 31.86
CA ASN A 277 -1.30 -30.21 32.15
C ASN A 277 -0.19 -30.14 33.19
N LEU A 278 0.76 -29.21 33.09
CA LEU A 278 1.81 -29.00 34.05
C LEU A 278 1.26 -28.67 35.45
N GLN A 279 0.26 -27.79 35.53
CA GLN A 279 -0.43 -27.46 36.79
C GLN A 279 -1.12 -28.68 37.41
N THR A 280 -1.73 -29.53 36.57
CA THR A 280 -2.35 -30.77 37.03
C THR A 280 -1.30 -31.73 37.64
N VAL A 281 -0.15 -31.90 36.96
CA VAL A 281 0.97 -32.74 37.46
C VAL A 281 1.53 -32.16 38.77
N ALA A 282 1.74 -30.83 38.84
CA ALA A 282 2.17 -30.17 40.09
C ALA A 282 1.18 -30.43 41.24
N GLY A 283 -0.13 -30.37 40.95
CA GLY A 283 -1.19 -30.69 41.93
C GLY A 283 -1.12 -32.13 42.46
N LEU A 284 -0.88 -33.10 41.57
CA LEU A 284 -0.72 -34.49 41.96
C LEU A 284 0.53 -34.70 42.84
N LEU A 285 1.64 -34.13 42.46
CA LEU A 285 2.89 -34.20 43.26
C LEU A 285 2.71 -33.54 44.63
N ARG A 286 1.98 -32.43 44.75
CA ARG A 286 1.65 -31.82 46.04
C ARG A 286 0.83 -32.77 46.94
N MET A 287 -0.11 -33.51 46.36
CA MET A 287 -0.87 -34.50 47.12
C MET A 287 0.03 -35.63 47.65
N GLU A 288 0.96 -36.13 46.83
CA GLU A 288 1.91 -37.15 47.25
C GLU A 288 2.90 -36.62 48.29
N ALA A 289 3.40 -35.40 48.16
CA ALA A 289 4.24 -34.76 49.18
C ALA A 289 3.54 -34.64 50.55
N ARG A 290 2.23 -34.35 50.55
CA ARG A 290 1.44 -34.31 51.80
C ARG A 290 1.24 -35.68 52.42
N ARG A 291 1.16 -36.76 51.64
CA ARG A 291 0.97 -38.14 52.10
C ARG A 291 2.27 -38.76 52.63
N SER A 292 3.42 -38.34 52.17
CA SER A 292 4.70 -38.89 52.58
C SER A 292 4.98 -38.52 54.04
N SER A 293 5.50 -39.48 54.80
CA SER A 293 5.99 -39.25 56.14
C SER A 293 7.49 -38.92 56.23
N LEU A 294 8.23 -39.15 55.14
CA LEU A 294 9.68 -38.95 55.05
C LEU A 294 10.04 -37.51 54.65
N PRO A 295 10.80 -36.76 55.45
CA PRO A 295 11.16 -35.38 55.16
C PRO A 295 11.93 -35.21 53.82
N GLU A 296 12.85 -36.13 53.54
CA GLU A 296 13.68 -36.14 52.33
C GLU A 296 12.82 -36.28 51.07
N VAL A 297 11.79 -37.15 51.11
CA VAL A 297 10.85 -37.31 49.99
C VAL A 297 9.99 -36.06 49.77
N LYS A 298 9.56 -35.43 50.89
CA LYS A 298 8.82 -34.18 50.79
C LYS A 298 9.61 -33.09 50.11
N GLN A 299 10.88 -32.97 50.48
CA GLN A 299 11.78 -31.97 49.91
C GLN A 299 12.01 -32.23 48.41
N ALA A 300 12.33 -33.46 48.00
CA ALA A 300 12.53 -33.81 46.59
C ALA A 300 11.27 -33.57 45.75
N LEU A 301 10.09 -33.88 46.27
CA LEU A 301 8.84 -33.63 45.61
C LEU A 301 8.56 -32.12 45.49
N GLN A 302 8.89 -31.32 46.52
CA GLN A 302 8.72 -29.87 46.47
C GLN A 302 9.63 -29.21 45.42
N GLU A 303 10.87 -29.65 45.30
CA GLU A 303 11.78 -29.19 44.25
C GLU A 303 11.22 -29.53 42.86
N GLY A 304 10.69 -30.73 42.64
CA GLY A 304 10.02 -31.14 41.42
C GLY A 304 8.80 -30.29 41.08
N ILE A 305 7.97 -29.96 42.10
CA ILE A 305 6.81 -29.06 41.93
C ILE A 305 7.26 -27.69 41.48
N ASN A 306 8.27 -27.10 42.14
CA ASN A 306 8.78 -25.75 41.79
C ASN A 306 9.27 -25.71 40.34
N ARG A 307 9.98 -26.73 39.86
CA ARG A 307 10.42 -26.84 38.46
C ARG A 307 9.24 -26.87 37.47
N ILE A 308 8.21 -27.68 37.77
CA ILE A 308 7.03 -27.80 36.92
C ILE A 308 6.24 -26.50 36.89
N GLU A 309 6.12 -25.78 38.02
CA GLU A 309 5.44 -24.49 38.08
C GLU A 309 6.19 -23.40 37.28
N SER A 310 7.52 -23.41 37.34
CA SER A 310 8.33 -22.50 36.52
C SER A 310 8.17 -22.80 35.03
N MET A 311 8.11 -24.05 34.60
CA MET A 311 7.81 -24.41 33.21
C MET A 311 6.42 -23.96 32.80
N ALA A 312 5.41 -24.15 33.65
CA ALA A 312 4.03 -23.73 33.36
C ALA A 312 3.93 -22.23 33.19
N LEU A 313 4.68 -21.45 33.98
CA LEU A 313 4.77 -20.00 33.84
C LEU A 313 5.35 -19.58 32.51
N VAL A 314 6.42 -20.20 32.05
CA VAL A 314 7.02 -19.86 30.74
C VAL A 314 6.01 -20.05 29.63
N HIS A 315 5.25 -21.16 29.66
CA HIS A 315 4.20 -21.37 28.68
C HIS A 315 3.08 -20.33 28.77
N ASP A 316 2.83 -19.76 29.94
CA ASP A 316 1.87 -18.67 30.11
C ASP A 316 2.39 -17.35 29.55
N ILE A 317 3.63 -17.00 29.85
CA ILE A 317 4.28 -15.81 29.31
C ILE A 317 4.27 -15.88 27.78
N VAL A 318 4.78 -16.97 27.19
CA VAL A 318 4.84 -17.17 25.75
C VAL A 318 3.48 -17.07 25.09
N SER A 319 2.40 -17.55 25.72
CA SER A 319 1.05 -17.49 25.17
C SER A 319 0.45 -16.08 25.10
N HIS A 320 0.94 -15.14 25.90
CA HIS A 320 0.47 -13.76 25.95
C HIS A 320 1.21 -12.80 25.00
N TYR A 321 2.38 -13.18 24.52
CA TYR A 321 3.11 -12.41 23.53
C TYR A 321 2.71 -12.88 22.13
N ASP A 322 2.24 -11.94 21.29
CA ASP A 322 1.91 -12.19 19.88
C ASP A 322 3.16 -12.26 18.98
N GLU A 323 4.34 -12.00 19.54
CA GLU A 323 5.60 -11.94 18.82
C GLU A 323 6.44 -13.19 19.11
N ASP A 324 7.17 -13.66 18.10
CA ASP A 324 8.14 -14.76 18.19
C ASP A 324 9.32 -14.44 19.13
N TYR A 325 9.42 -13.19 19.61
CA TYR A 325 10.51 -12.68 20.44
C TYR A 325 9.99 -12.02 21.71
N ILE A 326 10.65 -12.33 22.83
CA ILE A 326 10.31 -11.84 24.18
C ILE A 326 11.52 -11.18 24.80
N GLY A 327 11.32 -10.03 25.46
CA GLY A 327 12.39 -9.37 26.22
C GLY A 327 12.80 -10.19 27.45
N ILE A 328 14.11 -10.38 27.66
CA ILE A 328 14.65 -11.10 28.84
C ILE A 328 14.17 -10.44 30.14
N ARG A 329 14.05 -9.11 30.15
CA ARG A 329 13.57 -8.37 31.30
C ARG A 329 12.15 -8.74 31.68
N SER A 330 11.25 -8.93 30.71
CA SER A 330 9.88 -9.35 30.98
C SER A 330 9.81 -10.73 31.63
N ILE A 331 10.65 -11.66 31.18
CA ILE A 331 10.79 -12.99 31.76
C ILE A 331 11.30 -12.89 33.21
N TYR A 332 12.33 -12.09 33.42
CA TYR A 332 12.92 -11.88 34.74
C TYR A 332 11.92 -11.30 35.73
N ASP A 333 11.20 -10.23 35.36
CA ASP A 333 10.22 -9.57 36.22
C ASP A 333 9.09 -10.52 36.66
N GLU A 334 8.62 -11.35 35.74
CA GLU A 334 7.56 -12.32 36.04
C GLU A 334 8.05 -13.49 36.91
N LEU A 335 9.27 -13.98 36.67
CA LEU A 335 9.89 -14.98 37.55
C LEU A 335 10.12 -14.40 38.95
N CYS A 336 10.62 -13.19 39.08
CA CYS A 336 10.82 -12.52 40.38
C CYS A 336 9.48 -12.36 41.13
N ARG A 337 8.41 -12.02 40.41
CA ARG A 337 7.06 -11.94 40.99
C ARG A 337 6.62 -13.27 41.60
N LEU A 338 6.85 -14.38 40.90
CA LEU A 338 6.50 -15.71 41.40
C LEU A 338 7.37 -16.18 42.57
N LEU A 339 8.68 -15.93 42.48
CA LEU A 339 9.59 -16.27 43.56
C LEU A 339 9.21 -15.54 44.86
N ARG A 340 8.83 -14.28 44.77
CA ARG A 340 8.29 -13.53 45.93
C ARG A 340 7.03 -14.15 46.49
N MET A 341 6.12 -14.65 45.66
CA MET A 341 4.86 -15.25 46.11
C MET A 341 5.05 -16.64 46.70
N SER A 342 6.02 -17.43 46.22
CA SER A 342 6.17 -18.85 46.56
C SER A 342 7.25 -19.14 47.59
N MET A 343 8.34 -18.38 47.64
CA MET A 343 9.53 -18.72 48.44
C MET A 343 9.90 -17.68 49.49
N VAL A 344 9.52 -16.39 49.32
CA VAL A 344 9.89 -15.35 50.30
C VAL A 344 8.93 -15.40 51.49
N ARG A 345 9.45 -15.68 52.70
CA ARG A 345 8.67 -15.58 53.92
C ARG A 345 8.37 -14.15 54.27
N GLN A 346 7.27 -13.89 54.98
CA GLN A 346 6.81 -12.55 55.36
C GLN A 346 7.80 -11.76 56.23
N ASP A 347 8.78 -12.48 56.84
CA ASP A 347 9.85 -11.93 57.69
C ASP A 347 11.16 -11.66 56.91
N GLN A 348 11.22 -11.93 55.61
CA GLN A 348 12.41 -11.76 54.79
C GLN A 348 12.18 -10.65 53.76
N ASP A 349 13.11 -9.68 53.72
CA ASP A 349 13.13 -8.64 52.65
C ASP A 349 14.13 -9.07 51.57
N VAL A 350 13.63 -9.55 50.45
CA VAL A 350 14.45 -10.00 49.33
C VAL A 350 14.27 -9.02 48.18
N THR A 351 15.37 -8.42 47.73
CA THR A 351 15.40 -7.50 46.60
C THR A 351 15.99 -8.18 45.39
N PHE A 352 15.21 -8.21 44.30
CA PHE A 352 15.66 -8.67 42.99
C PHE A 352 16.12 -7.46 42.16
N THR A 353 17.27 -7.55 41.51
CA THR A 353 17.81 -6.48 40.69
C THR A 353 18.23 -7.00 39.34
N TYR A 354 17.72 -6.37 38.25
CA TYR A 354 18.14 -6.64 36.88
C TYR A 354 19.18 -5.61 36.45
N SER A 355 20.33 -6.10 35.94
CA SER A 355 21.41 -5.24 35.43
C SER A 355 21.82 -5.77 34.06
N GLY A 356 21.66 -4.96 33.02
CA GLY A 356 22.01 -5.29 31.64
C GLY A 356 21.04 -4.69 30.63
N GLU A 357 21.39 -4.84 29.36
CA GLU A 357 20.50 -4.47 28.25
C GLU A 357 19.37 -5.48 28.11
N ASP A 358 18.19 -5.01 27.74
CA ASP A 358 17.05 -5.89 27.44
C ASP A 358 17.23 -6.48 26.04
N MET A 359 17.48 -7.79 25.96
CA MET A 359 17.64 -8.51 24.70
C MET A 359 16.34 -9.24 24.36
N LEU A 360 15.96 -9.19 23.09
CA LEU A 360 14.88 -9.98 22.53
C LEU A 360 15.38 -11.40 22.23
N ILE A 361 14.74 -12.40 22.81
CA ILE A 361 15.04 -13.81 22.59
C ILE A 361 13.81 -14.54 22.06
N SER A 362 14.02 -15.61 21.28
CA SER A 362 12.90 -16.42 20.79
C SER A 362 12.14 -17.09 21.96
N SER A 363 10.84 -17.35 21.78
CA SER A 363 10.00 -18.04 22.76
C SER A 363 10.59 -19.38 23.21
N HIS A 364 11.28 -20.09 22.30
CA HIS A 364 12.00 -21.33 22.61
C HIS A 364 13.20 -21.11 23.56
N MET A 365 14.00 -20.07 23.30
CA MET A 365 15.12 -19.70 24.21
C MET A 365 14.61 -19.17 25.54
N ALA A 366 13.48 -18.47 25.57
CA ALA A 366 12.85 -17.98 26.79
C ALA A 366 12.57 -19.12 27.77
N SER A 367 12.16 -20.28 27.27
CA SER A 367 11.94 -21.49 28.11
C SER A 367 13.22 -21.97 28.79
N TYR A 368 14.34 -22.02 28.11
CA TYR A 368 15.63 -22.40 28.69
C TYR A 368 16.16 -21.36 29.68
N VAL A 369 16.09 -20.09 29.34
CA VAL A 369 16.53 -18.99 30.20
C VAL A 369 15.74 -18.99 31.51
N SER A 370 14.44 -19.21 31.47
CA SER A 370 13.60 -19.29 32.67
C SER A 370 13.95 -20.46 33.56
N LEU A 371 14.23 -21.63 32.97
CA LEU A 371 14.69 -22.80 33.71
C LEU A 371 16.03 -22.49 34.40
N ILE A 372 16.99 -21.88 33.70
CA ILE A 372 18.29 -21.54 34.28
C ILE A 372 18.14 -20.56 35.44
N ILE A 373 17.34 -19.52 35.27
CA ILE A 373 17.10 -18.50 36.32
C ILE A 373 16.41 -19.15 37.54
N ASN A 374 15.54 -20.14 37.35
CA ASN A 374 14.84 -20.80 38.44
C ASN A 374 15.73 -21.80 39.20
N GLU A 375 16.81 -22.31 38.58
CA GLU A 375 17.74 -23.24 39.21
C GLU A 375 18.90 -22.52 39.93
N LEU A 376 19.10 -21.22 39.70
CA LEU A 376 20.10 -20.38 40.37
C LEU A 376 19.59 -19.82 41.69
#